data_28d397d81bed4b36a9d847a82ef192cb
#
_entry.id   28d397d81bed4b36a9d847a82ef192cb
#
_cell.length_a   1.000
_cell.length_b   1.000
_cell.length_c   1.000
_cell.angle_alpha   90.00
_cell.angle_beta   90.00
_cell.angle_gamma   90.00
#
_symmetry.space_group_name_H-M   'P 1'
#
loop_
_entity.id
_entity.type
_entity.pdbx_description
1 polymer ?
#
loop_
_entity_poly.entity_id
_entity_poly.type
_entity_poly.pdbx_seq_one_letter_code
_entity_poly.pdbx_strand_id
1 'polypeptide(L)'
;MTVFWAGRAWLDGRVADDVRVRCDEAGRVAAVEAGVGPEDGDRRLPGVVYPGGVNAHSHAFHRLLRGRTHDGGGSFWTWRELMYREAARLTPESYQRIATAVYAEMVAAGWTSVAEFHYVHHQPDGTRYAEPHAMELALARAARAAGIRLTLLDTCYLSSGFGAPLTERQARFGDGSAEAWLERLAALRTRVAQEYPPGEVSVGAALHSVRAVPVQALDVAAAGIAAFGAAMPLHVHLSEQPAENEACLAETGFTPTELLAEHGLLGPRLSAVHATHLTRTDIELLGAASATIVMCPSTEADLGDGIGPAHALRAAGATIALGSDQHVLLDPLVEARMLEQGERLASGRRGRFSPAELVAAMTIGGAASTGLEVGEIRVGAFCDLIAIDPDSLRTAGSEDAQLVMSATSADVLEVVVGGVTRVANGVHAVLGPLSGVARTLASVAR
;
A
#
# COMPACT_ATOMS: atom_id res chain seq x y z
N MET A 1 -15.68 22.11 -11.32
CA MET A 1 -14.55 22.68 -10.58
C MET A 1 -14.98 22.85 -9.14
N THR A 2 -14.29 22.23 -8.18
CA THR A 2 -14.62 22.30 -6.74
C THR A 2 -13.55 23.12 -6.03
N VAL A 3 -13.95 23.98 -5.10
CA VAL A 3 -13.02 24.76 -4.27
C VAL A 3 -13.20 24.36 -2.83
N PHE A 4 -12.11 23.94 -2.19
CA PHE A 4 -12.05 23.62 -0.77
C PHE A 4 -11.34 24.74 -0.02
N TRP A 5 -11.83 25.07 1.17
CA TRP A 5 -11.16 25.95 2.11
C TRP A 5 -10.98 25.25 3.44
N ALA A 6 -9.79 25.36 4.01
CA ALA A 6 -9.43 24.82 5.30
C ALA A 6 -8.82 25.92 6.18
N GLY A 7 -9.25 26.05 7.42
CA GLY A 7 -8.64 26.99 8.37
C GLY A 7 -7.17 26.65 8.64
N ARG A 8 -6.79 25.37 8.51
CA ARG A 8 -5.41 24.89 8.69
C ARG A 8 -5.17 23.71 7.73
N ALA A 9 -4.04 23.72 7.00
CA ALA A 9 -3.69 22.61 6.12
C ALA A 9 -2.18 22.35 6.10
N TRP A 10 -1.81 21.09 5.90
CA TRP A 10 -0.43 20.65 5.75
C TRP A 10 0.09 20.96 4.36
N LEU A 11 1.02 21.89 4.26
CA LEU A 11 1.69 22.30 3.03
C LEU A 11 3.21 22.25 3.24
N ASP A 12 3.94 21.68 2.30
CA ASP A 12 5.42 21.69 2.27
C ASP A 12 6.06 21.32 3.62
N GLY A 13 5.55 20.28 4.28
CA GLY A 13 6.12 19.77 5.53
C GLY A 13 5.72 20.53 6.80
N ARG A 14 4.77 21.46 6.73
CA ARG A 14 4.28 22.27 7.87
C ARG A 14 2.78 22.56 7.75
N VAL A 15 2.17 22.97 8.84
CA VAL A 15 0.79 23.48 8.84
C VAL A 15 0.79 24.96 8.45
N ALA A 16 -0.08 25.32 7.51
CA ALA A 16 -0.36 26.69 7.07
C ALA A 16 -1.81 27.05 7.42
N ASP A 17 -2.04 28.34 7.70
CA ASP A 17 -3.37 28.86 8.00
C ASP A 17 -4.09 29.34 6.75
N ASP A 18 -5.44 29.26 6.78
CA ASP A 18 -6.35 29.84 5.79
C ASP A 18 -6.00 29.42 4.36
N VAL A 19 -6.10 28.12 4.08
CA VAL A 19 -5.68 27.51 2.81
C VAL A 19 -6.90 27.24 1.92
N ARG A 20 -6.83 27.74 0.69
CA ARG A 20 -7.79 27.45 -0.38
C ARG A 20 -7.16 26.52 -1.41
N VAL A 21 -7.84 25.42 -1.76
CA VAL A 21 -7.41 24.45 -2.77
C VAL A 21 -8.48 24.38 -3.85
N ARG A 22 -8.12 24.70 -5.08
CA ARG A 22 -8.99 24.58 -6.26
C ARG A 22 -8.72 23.26 -6.96
N CYS A 23 -9.78 22.50 -7.19
CA CYS A 23 -9.73 21.21 -7.87
C CYS A 23 -10.39 21.33 -9.25
N ASP A 24 -9.70 20.86 -10.29
CA ASP A 24 -10.23 20.83 -11.65
C ASP A 24 -11.19 19.65 -11.90
N GLU A 25 -11.72 19.52 -13.13
CA GLU A 25 -12.64 18.45 -13.51
C GLU A 25 -11.98 17.08 -13.63
N ALA A 26 -10.65 17.05 -13.77
CA ALA A 26 -9.85 15.81 -13.75
C ALA A 26 -9.52 15.35 -12.32
N GLY A 27 -9.98 16.08 -11.29
CA GLY A 27 -9.70 15.78 -9.90
C GLY A 27 -8.29 16.15 -9.45
N ARG A 28 -7.63 17.07 -10.16
CA ARG A 28 -6.29 17.57 -9.84
C ARG A 28 -6.35 18.93 -9.18
N VAL A 29 -5.37 19.22 -8.37
CA VAL A 29 -5.16 20.54 -7.77
C VAL A 29 -4.75 21.52 -8.87
N ALA A 30 -5.60 22.50 -9.14
CA ALA A 30 -5.38 23.55 -10.12
C ALA A 30 -4.69 24.79 -9.51
N ALA A 31 -4.96 25.07 -8.23
CA ALA A 31 -4.32 26.15 -7.47
C ALA A 31 -4.33 25.85 -5.97
N VAL A 32 -3.33 26.39 -5.25
CA VAL A 32 -3.23 26.41 -3.79
C VAL A 32 -2.88 27.84 -3.36
N GLU A 33 -3.67 28.40 -2.45
CA GLU A 33 -3.45 29.74 -1.91
C GLU A 33 -3.52 29.67 -0.38
N ALA A 34 -2.49 30.17 0.31
CA ALA A 34 -2.45 30.23 1.77
C ALA A 34 -2.62 31.69 2.27
N GLY A 35 -3.14 31.87 3.47
CA GLY A 35 -3.40 33.17 4.05
C GLY A 35 -4.63 33.89 3.42
N VAL A 36 -5.56 33.14 2.83
CA VAL A 36 -6.76 33.69 2.18
C VAL A 36 -8.03 33.22 2.90
N GLY A 37 -8.87 34.15 3.29
CA GLY A 37 -10.16 33.82 3.92
C GLY A 37 -11.11 33.05 2.99
N PRO A 38 -12.14 32.40 3.56
CA PRO A 38 -13.13 31.69 2.75
C PRO A 38 -13.99 32.63 1.92
N GLU A 39 -14.35 32.22 0.71
CA GLU A 39 -15.30 32.92 -0.17
C GLU A 39 -16.65 32.19 -0.23
N ASP A 40 -17.68 32.90 -0.75
CA ASP A 40 -18.97 32.30 -1.01
C ASP A 40 -18.84 31.20 -2.06
N GLY A 41 -19.35 30.00 -1.74
CA GLY A 41 -19.25 28.82 -2.59
C GLY A 41 -18.08 27.90 -2.27
N ASP A 42 -17.14 28.31 -1.42
CA ASP A 42 -16.06 27.42 -0.94
C ASP A 42 -16.65 26.33 -0.05
N ARG A 43 -16.25 25.08 -0.32
CA ARG A 43 -16.54 23.97 0.57
C ARG A 43 -15.54 23.96 1.74
N ARG A 44 -16.04 24.26 2.93
CA ARG A 44 -15.21 24.30 4.14
C ARG A 44 -14.95 22.90 4.65
N LEU A 45 -13.66 22.52 4.72
CA LEU A 45 -13.23 21.30 5.37
C LEU A 45 -13.02 21.54 6.87
N PRO A 46 -13.48 20.61 7.74
CA PRO A 46 -13.29 20.74 9.19
C PRO A 46 -11.85 20.42 9.62
N GLY A 47 -11.49 20.79 10.85
CA GLY A 47 -10.25 20.38 11.51
C GLY A 47 -8.96 20.85 10.81
N VAL A 48 -7.95 19.99 10.80
CA VAL A 48 -6.67 20.20 10.10
C VAL A 48 -6.61 19.30 8.89
N VAL A 49 -6.38 19.87 7.71
CA VAL A 49 -6.36 19.13 6.44
C VAL A 49 -4.95 18.65 6.11
N TYR A 50 -4.81 17.37 5.86
CA TYR A 50 -3.58 16.72 5.40
C TYR A 50 -3.78 16.17 3.98
N PRO A 51 -2.70 15.94 3.20
CA PRO A 51 -2.79 15.12 2.00
C PRO A 51 -3.25 13.71 2.38
N GLY A 52 -4.00 13.08 1.47
CA GLY A 52 -4.48 11.71 1.65
C GLY A 52 -3.36 10.70 1.81
N GLY A 53 -3.54 9.71 2.68
CA GLY A 53 -2.61 8.62 2.88
C GLY A 53 -2.50 7.72 1.65
N VAL A 54 -1.30 7.20 1.38
CA VAL A 54 -1.02 6.26 0.29
C VAL A 54 -0.54 4.94 0.87
N ASN A 55 -1.40 3.94 0.85
CA ASN A 55 -1.10 2.58 1.31
C ASN A 55 -0.23 1.86 0.28
N ALA A 56 1.06 1.75 0.54
CA ALA A 56 2.02 1.23 -0.43
C ALA A 56 2.07 -0.30 -0.52
N HIS A 57 1.34 -1.02 0.35
CA HIS A 57 1.30 -2.48 0.32
C HIS A 57 0.04 -3.02 1.00
N SER A 58 -0.68 -3.90 0.30
CA SER A 58 -1.95 -4.46 0.73
C SER A 58 -2.21 -5.82 0.07
N HIS A 59 -2.84 -6.72 0.81
CA HIS A 59 -3.47 -7.93 0.32
C HIS A 59 -4.93 -7.95 0.80
N ALA A 60 -5.87 -7.44 0.01
CA ALA A 60 -7.26 -7.21 0.44
C ALA A 60 -7.91 -8.45 1.08
N PHE A 61 -7.64 -9.65 0.57
CA PHE A 61 -8.23 -10.87 1.12
C PHE A 61 -7.67 -11.27 2.50
N HIS A 62 -6.48 -10.81 2.90
CA HIS A 62 -5.93 -11.05 4.24
C HIS A 62 -6.79 -10.43 5.35
N ARG A 63 -7.63 -9.45 5.02
CA ARG A 63 -8.65 -8.92 5.95
C ARG A 63 -9.53 -10.02 6.57
N LEU A 64 -9.72 -11.14 5.88
CA LEU A 64 -10.44 -12.32 6.39
C LEU A 64 -9.72 -13.02 7.55
N LEU A 65 -8.43 -12.76 7.74
CA LEU A 65 -7.59 -13.37 8.78
C LEU A 65 -7.61 -12.58 10.09
N ARG A 66 -7.99 -11.28 10.05
CA ARG A 66 -7.94 -10.37 11.21
C ARG A 66 -8.69 -10.96 12.42
N GLY A 67 -7.99 -11.08 13.55
CA GLY A 67 -8.54 -11.62 14.80
C GLY A 67 -8.86 -13.12 14.77
N ARG A 68 -8.24 -13.90 13.85
CA ARG A 68 -8.50 -15.34 13.68
C ARG A 68 -7.25 -16.21 13.68
N THR A 69 -6.08 -15.65 13.91
CA THR A 69 -4.78 -16.31 13.75
C THR A 69 -3.99 -16.44 15.07
N HIS A 70 -4.52 -15.95 16.19
CA HIS A 70 -3.78 -15.83 17.46
C HIS A 70 -4.02 -16.97 18.44
N ASP A 71 -5.00 -17.86 18.22
CA ASP A 71 -5.28 -18.97 19.11
C ASP A 71 -4.14 -20.00 19.09
N GLY A 72 -3.72 -20.45 20.28
CA GLY A 72 -2.70 -21.48 20.42
C GLY A 72 -1.26 -21.02 20.22
N GLY A 73 -0.97 -19.72 20.29
CA GLY A 73 0.39 -19.19 20.18
C GLY A 73 0.94 -19.28 18.76
N GLY A 74 0.13 -18.88 17.78
CA GLY A 74 0.37 -19.01 16.34
C GLY A 74 1.77 -18.59 15.89
N SER A 75 2.24 -19.22 14.83
CA SER A 75 3.48 -18.89 14.13
C SER A 75 3.13 -18.37 12.72
N PHE A 76 4.10 -17.77 12.02
CA PHE A 76 3.99 -17.46 10.59
C PHE A 76 3.43 -18.64 9.77
N TRP A 77 3.79 -19.89 10.12
CA TRP A 77 3.32 -21.08 9.42
C TRP A 77 1.84 -21.39 9.65
N THR A 78 1.32 -21.19 10.86
CA THR A 78 -0.10 -21.39 11.16
C THR A 78 -0.95 -20.30 10.51
N TRP A 79 -0.47 -19.05 10.46
CA TRP A 79 -1.05 -17.95 9.71
C TRP A 79 -1.12 -18.29 8.22
N ARG A 80 -0.01 -18.75 7.62
CA ARG A 80 0.10 -19.11 6.20
C ARG A 80 -0.88 -20.23 5.81
N GLU A 81 -1.11 -21.22 6.67
CA GLU A 81 -2.09 -22.28 6.42
C GLU A 81 -3.53 -21.73 6.34
N LEU A 82 -3.89 -20.80 7.23
CA LEU A 82 -5.20 -20.13 7.17
C LEU A 82 -5.32 -19.27 5.91
N MET A 83 -4.27 -18.54 5.55
CA MET A 83 -4.22 -17.73 4.33
C MET A 83 -4.48 -18.56 3.08
N TYR A 84 -3.81 -19.71 2.90
CA TYR A 84 -4.07 -20.61 1.77
C TYR A 84 -5.50 -21.12 1.73
N ARG A 85 -6.08 -21.44 2.89
CA ARG A 85 -7.48 -21.90 2.99
C ARG A 85 -8.45 -20.81 2.53
N GLU A 86 -8.27 -19.58 2.97
CA GLU A 86 -9.13 -18.47 2.56
C GLU A 86 -8.88 -18.11 1.08
N ALA A 87 -7.63 -18.09 0.63
CA ALA A 87 -7.32 -17.88 -0.78
C ALA A 87 -8.02 -18.90 -1.69
N ALA A 88 -8.04 -20.20 -1.31
CA ALA A 88 -8.65 -21.26 -2.11
C ALA A 88 -10.16 -21.09 -2.31
N ARG A 89 -10.84 -20.35 -1.44
CA ARG A 89 -12.31 -20.12 -1.47
C ARG A 89 -12.71 -18.90 -2.29
N LEU A 90 -11.77 -18.06 -2.70
CA LEU A 90 -12.07 -16.83 -3.42
C LEU A 90 -12.56 -17.12 -4.84
N THR A 91 -13.65 -16.45 -5.20
CA THR A 91 -14.13 -16.29 -6.58
C THR A 91 -14.06 -14.80 -6.94
N PRO A 92 -14.12 -14.43 -8.23
CA PRO A 92 -14.14 -13.02 -8.62
C PRO A 92 -15.23 -12.20 -7.89
N GLU A 93 -16.42 -12.77 -7.72
CA GLU A 93 -17.58 -12.11 -7.07
C GLU A 93 -17.34 -11.95 -5.57
N SER A 94 -16.87 -13.00 -4.89
CA SER A 94 -16.57 -12.92 -3.45
C SER A 94 -15.39 -11.97 -3.19
N TYR A 95 -14.37 -12.01 -4.04
CA TYR A 95 -13.21 -11.13 -3.92
C TYR A 95 -13.59 -9.66 -4.14
N GLN A 96 -14.42 -9.35 -5.15
CA GLN A 96 -14.92 -7.99 -5.35
C GLN A 96 -15.68 -7.49 -4.11
N ARG A 97 -16.53 -8.30 -3.50
CA ARG A 97 -17.30 -7.93 -2.31
C ARG A 97 -16.38 -7.65 -1.11
N ILE A 98 -15.41 -8.52 -0.87
CA ILE A 98 -14.42 -8.37 0.21
C ILE A 98 -13.61 -7.10 -0.02
N ALA A 99 -13.01 -6.96 -1.20
CA ALA A 99 -12.16 -5.83 -1.52
C ALA A 99 -12.91 -4.49 -1.50
N THR A 100 -14.19 -4.46 -1.94
CA THR A 100 -15.01 -3.24 -1.83
C THR A 100 -15.15 -2.80 -0.38
N ALA A 101 -15.39 -3.73 0.54
CA ALA A 101 -15.54 -3.40 1.96
C ALA A 101 -14.20 -3.02 2.61
N VAL A 102 -13.10 -3.68 2.23
CA VAL A 102 -11.75 -3.36 2.72
C VAL A 102 -11.30 -1.98 2.24
N TYR A 103 -11.48 -1.69 0.96
CA TYR A 103 -11.12 -0.38 0.39
C TYR A 103 -12.00 0.74 0.94
N ALA A 104 -13.26 0.48 1.26
CA ALA A 104 -14.11 1.44 1.96
C ALA A 104 -13.64 1.68 3.41
N GLU A 105 -13.16 0.64 4.12
CA GLU A 105 -12.51 0.76 5.43
C GLU A 105 -11.22 1.60 5.33
N MET A 106 -10.40 1.37 4.29
CA MET A 106 -9.20 2.17 4.01
C MET A 106 -9.54 3.65 3.80
N VAL A 107 -10.50 3.94 2.92
CA VAL A 107 -10.93 5.33 2.67
C VAL A 107 -11.42 5.99 3.95
N ALA A 108 -12.24 5.29 4.74
CA ALA A 108 -12.75 5.82 6.00
C ALA A 108 -11.64 6.10 7.02
N ALA A 109 -10.53 5.37 6.94
CA ALA A 109 -9.36 5.56 7.80
C ALA A 109 -8.41 6.66 7.32
N GLY A 110 -8.58 7.17 6.08
CA GLY A 110 -7.74 8.23 5.52
C GLY A 110 -6.76 7.78 4.43
N TRP A 111 -6.77 6.51 4.04
CA TRP A 111 -6.06 6.05 2.86
C TRP A 111 -6.84 6.44 1.59
N THR A 112 -6.24 7.21 0.69
CA THR A 112 -6.86 7.65 -0.57
C THR A 112 -6.37 6.88 -1.78
N SER A 113 -5.25 6.19 -1.62
CA SER A 113 -4.64 5.33 -2.64
C SER A 113 -4.13 4.04 -2.01
N VAL A 114 -4.09 2.96 -2.81
CA VAL A 114 -3.57 1.66 -2.38
C VAL A 114 -2.79 0.97 -3.49
N ALA A 115 -1.64 0.40 -3.15
CA ALA A 115 -0.94 -0.60 -3.94
C ALA A 115 -1.38 -1.98 -3.46
N GLU A 116 -2.14 -2.68 -4.29
CA GLU A 116 -2.63 -4.03 -3.98
C GLU A 116 -1.70 -5.08 -4.58
N PHE A 117 -0.97 -5.79 -3.74
CA PHE A 117 -0.04 -6.85 -4.14
C PHE A 117 -0.82 -8.14 -4.41
N HIS A 118 -1.18 -8.35 -5.67
CA HIS A 118 -2.14 -9.37 -6.09
C HIS A 118 -1.47 -10.58 -6.73
N TYR A 119 -1.71 -11.77 -6.15
CA TYR A 119 -1.17 -13.05 -6.65
C TYR A 119 -2.23 -14.16 -6.80
N VAL A 120 -3.52 -13.87 -6.64
CA VAL A 120 -4.61 -14.85 -6.77
C VAL A 120 -5.24 -14.74 -8.16
N HIS A 121 -4.59 -15.29 -9.19
CA HIS A 121 -4.91 -15.04 -10.59
C HIS A 121 -5.94 -16.00 -11.19
N HIS A 122 -5.82 -17.28 -10.84
CA HIS A 122 -6.52 -18.38 -11.51
C HIS A 122 -7.57 -19.05 -10.63
N GLN A 123 -8.30 -20.03 -11.18
CA GLN A 123 -9.16 -20.91 -10.42
C GLN A 123 -8.35 -21.73 -9.40
N PRO A 124 -8.96 -22.31 -8.37
CA PRO A 124 -8.24 -23.05 -7.33
C PRO A 124 -7.33 -24.17 -7.84
N ASP A 125 -7.67 -24.77 -8.99
CA ASP A 125 -6.88 -25.82 -9.67
C ASP A 125 -5.78 -25.28 -10.60
N GLY A 126 -5.59 -23.95 -10.67
CA GLY A 126 -4.65 -23.29 -11.58
C GLY A 126 -5.16 -23.06 -12.99
N THR A 127 -6.38 -23.49 -13.34
CA THR A 127 -6.95 -23.19 -14.65
C THR A 127 -7.39 -21.74 -14.76
N ARG A 128 -7.32 -21.18 -15.96
CA ARG A 128 -7.73 -19.79 -16.23
C ARG A 128 -9.25 -19.64 -16.14
N TYR A 129 -9.71 -18.48 -15.66
CA TYR A 129 -11.11 -18.11 -15.78
C TYR A 129 -11.50 -17.90 -17.25
N ALA A 130 -12.79 -18.08 -17.56
CA ALA A 130 -13.31 -17.80 -18.91
C ALA A 130 -13.21 -16.31 -19.27
N GLU A 131 -13.46 -15.42 -18.29
CA GLU A 131 -13.14 -13.99 -18.43
C GLU A 131 -11.66 -13.77 -18.08
N PRO A 132 -10.83 -13.28 -19.02
CA PRO A 132 -9.45 -12.94 -18.71
C PRO A 132 -9.36 -11.89 -17.61
N HIS A 133 -8.43 -12.07 -16.70
CA HIS A 133 -8.19 -11.13 -15.58
C HIS A 133 -9.39 -10.99 -14.63
N ALA A 134 -10.22 -12.02 -14.46
CA ALA A 134 -11.44 -11.95 -13.66
C ALA A 134 -11.19 -11.51 -12.21
N MET A 135 -10.11 -11.98 -11.59
CA MET A 135 -9.72 -11.64 -10.21
C MET A 135 -9.17 -10.22 -10.11
N GLU A 136 -8.33 -9.83 -11.04
CA GLU A 136 -7.73 -8.49 -11.16
C GLU A 136 -8.80 -7.42 -11.40
N LEU A 137 -9.73 -7.69 -12.32
CA LEU A 137 -10.86 -6.79 -12.60
C LEU A 137 -11.86 -6.72 -11.44
N ALA A 138 -11.98 -7.77 -10.63
CA ALA A 138 -12.76 -7.73 -9.40
C ALA A 138 -12.22 -6.69 -8.40
N LEU A 139 -10.88 -6.61 -8.24
CA LEU A 139 -10.21 -5.59 -7.43
C LEU A 139 -10.38 -4.19 -8.01
N ALA A 140 -10.22 -4.05 -9.33
CA ALA A 140 -10.40 -2.76 -10.00
C ALA A 140 -11.84 -2.22 -9.84
N ARG A 141 -12.85 -3.08 -10.01
CA ARG A 141 -14.27 -2.74 -9.75
C ARG A 141 -14.52 -2.37 -8.29
N ALA A 142 -13.87 -3.09 -7.36
CA ALA A 142 -13.96 -2.82 -5.93
C ALA A 142 -13.38 -1.45 -5.57
N ALA A 143 -12.22 -1.10 -6.11
CA ALA A 143 -11.58 0.19 -5.89
C ALA A 143 -12.44 1.35 -6.41
N ARG A 144 -13.01 1.22 -7.62
CA ARG A 144 -13.97 2.18 -8.19
C ARG A 144 -15.19 2.35 -7.29
N ALA A 145 -15.78 1.27 -6.78
CA ALA A 145 -16.95 1.32 -5.90
C ALA A 145 -16.65 1.98 -4.55
N ALA A 146 -15.47 1.74 -3.98
CA ALA A 146 -15.00 2.38 -2.76
C ALA A 146 -14.48 3.81 -3.00
N GLY A 147 -14.16 4.19 -4.24
CA GLY A 147 -13.62 5.48 -4.59
C GLY A 147 -12.20 5.72 -4.10
N ILE A 148 -11.39 4.67 -3.98
CA ILE A 148 -9.95 4.71 -3.71
C ILE A 148 -9.17 4.57 -5.02
N ARG A 149 -7.98 5.17 -5.11
CA ARG A 149 -7.06 4.93 -6.24
C ARG A 149 -6.35 3.61 -6.06
N LEU A 150 -6.24 2.83 -7.13
CA LEU A 150 -5.62 1.50 -7.10
C LEU A 150 -4.39 1.45 -8.01
N THR A 151 -3.25 1.06 -7.46
CA THR A 151 -2.15 0.48 -8.23
C THR A 151 -2.19 -1.03 -8.03
N LEU A 152 -2.68 -1.74 -9.05
CA LEU A 152 -2.79 -3.20 -9.04
C LEU A 152 -1.44 -3.80 -9.41
N LEU A 153 -0.76 -4.39 -8.43
CA LEU A 153 0.54 -5.02 -8.59
C LEU A 153 0.35 -6.48 -9.00
N ASP A 154 0.47 -6.73 -10.29
CA ASP A 154 0.33 -8.07 -10.85
C ASP A 154 1.60 -8.88 -10.57
N THR A 155 1.45 -10.01 -9.86
CA THR A 155 2.56 -10.69 -9.20
C THR A 155 3.03 -11.93 -9.93
N CYS A 156 4.32 -12.00 -10.23
CA CYS A 156 5.01 -13.21 -10.65
C CYS A 156 5.20 -14.17 -9.47
N TYR A 157 4.63 -15.38 -9.56
CA TYR A 157 4.74 -16.43 -8.54
C TYR A 157 4.94 -17.80 -9.24
N LEU A 158 6.14 -18.35 -9.22
CA LEU A 158 6.52 -19.53 -10.03
C LEU A 158 7.00 -20.73 -9.22
N SER A 159 7.30 -20.54 -7.93
CA SER A 159 7.96 -21.53 -7.08
C SER A 159 7.43 -21.48 -5.66
N SER A 160 7.38 -22.61 -4.95
CA SER A 160 6.98 -22.67 -3.54
C SER A 160 8.12 -22.34 -2.58
N GLY A 161 9.34 -22.29 -3.09
CA GLY A 161 10.60 -22.04 -2.41
C GLY A 161 11.75 -22.34 -3.38
N PHE A 162 12.99 -22.12 -2.97
CA PHE A 162 14.15 -22.38 -3.80
C PHE A 162 14.17 -23.84 -4.28
N GLY A 163 14.29 -24.04 -5.61
CA GLY A 163 14.33 -25.35 -6.23
C GLY A 163 13.05 -26.20 -6.15
N ALA A 164 11.94 -25.66 -5.62
CA ALA A 164 10.71 -26.39 -5.39
C ALA A 164 9.55 -25.88 -6.28
N PRO A 165 8.84 -26.76 -7.03
CA PRO A 165 7.69 -26.34 -7.84
C PRO A 165 6.54 -25.85 -6.94
N LEU A 166 5.57 -25.16 -7.55
CA LEU A 166 4.34 -24.79 -6.85
C LEU A 166 3.63 -26.03 -6.32
N THR A 167 3.11 -25.90 -5.10
CA THR A 167 2.21 -26.91 -4.52
C THR A 167 0.82 -26.79 -5.14
N GLU A 168 -0.04 -27.82 -4.96
CA GLU A 168 -1.43 -27.77 -5.39
C GLU A 168 -2.19 -26.55 -4.84
N ARG A 169 -1.91 -26.16 -3.58
CA ARG A 169 -2.53 -24.97 -2.95
C ARG A 169 -2.07 -23.64 -3.57
N GLN A 170 -0.95 -23.63 -4.25
CA GLN A 170 -0.37 -22.47 -4.91
C GLN A 170 -0.64 -22.45 -6.42
N ALA A 171 -1.28 -23.48 -6.98
CA ALA A 171 -1.52 -23.62 -8.42
C ALA A 171 -2.20 -22.36 -9.00
N ARG A 172 -3.12 -21.75 -8.26
CA ARG A 172 -3.85 -20.54 -8.67
C ARG A 172 -3.01 -19.25 -8.70
N PHE A 173 -1.76 -19.28 -8.23
CA PHE A 173 -0.89 -18.08 -8.15
C PHE A 173 0.04 -17.94 -9.35
N GLY A 174 0.31 -19.00 -10.05
CA GLY A 174 1.38 -19.05 -11.05
C GLY A 174 0.92 -19.19 -12.47
N ASP A 175 1.66 -18.57 -13.38
CA ASP A 175 1.45 -18.63 -14.82
C ASP A 175 2.32 -19.70 -15.53
N GLY A 176 3.13 -20.44 -14.77
CA GLY A 176 4.03 -21.48 -15.28
C GLY A 176 5.40 -20.97 -15.72
N SER A 177 5.53 -19.74 -16.21
CA SER A 177 6.81 -19.12 -16.54
C SER A 177 6.77 -17.59 -16.42
N ALA A 178 7.95 -16.94 -16.40
CA ALA A 178 8.05 -15.49 -16.38
C ALA A 178 7.52 -14.85 -17.67
N GLU A 179 7.72 -15.50 -18.81
CA GLU A 179 7.20 -15.04 -20.08
C GLU A 179 5.66 -15.04 -20.10
N ALA A 180 5.02 -16.12 -19.64
CA ALA A 180 3.55 -16.21 -19.57
C ALA A 180 2.98 -15.18 -18.60
N TRP A 181 3.66 -14.91 -17.47
CA TRP A 181 3.31 -13.82 -16.57
C TRP A 181 3.42 -12.44 -17.24
N LEU A 182 4.54 -12.16 -17.95
CA LEU A 182 4.73 -10.90 -18.68
C LEU A 182 3.67 -10.68 -19.77
N GLU A 183 3.27 -11.73 -20.47
CA GLU A 183 2.17 -11.67 -21.44
C GLU A 183 0.85 -11.31 -20.76
N ARG A 184 0.54 -11.94 -19.63
CA ARG A 184 -0.67 -11.64 -18.84
C ARG A 184 -0.64 -10.22 -18.31
N LEU A 185 0.48 -9.76 -17.75
CA LEU A 185 0.68 -8.39 -17.27
C LEU A 185 0.47 -7.35 -18.39
N ALA A 186 1.02 -7.60 -19.60
CA ALA A 186 0.84 -6.71 -20.75
C ALA A 186 -0.63 -6.60 -21.17
N ALA A 187 -1.34 -7.74 -21.21
CA ALA A 187 -2.76 -7.78 -21.53
C ALA A 187 -3.62 -7.07 -20.47
N LEU A 188 -3.34 -7.29 -19.19
CA LEU A 188 -4.02 -6.60 -18.08
C LEU A 188 -3.83 -5.08 -18.14
N ARG A 189 -2.60 -4.62 -18.37
CA ARG A 189 -2.31 -3.17 -18.53
C ARG A 189 -3.14 -2.55 -19.65
N THR A 190 -3.21 -3.23 -20.80
CA THR A 190 -4.01 -2.78 -21.95
C THR A 190 -5.49 -2.70 -21.57
N ARG A 191 -6.01 -3.72 -20.91
CA ARG A 191 -7.41 -3.79 -20.51
C ARG A 191 -7.77 -2.69 -19.51
N VAL A 192 -6.95 -2.49 -18.49
CA VAL A 192 -7.16 -1.45 -17.47
C VAL A 192 -7.11 -0.05 -18.09
N ALA A 193 -6.15 0.22 -18.98
CA ALA A 193 -6.06 1.52 -19.67
C ALA A 193 -7.27 1.83 -20.57
N GLN A 194 -7.98 0.82 -21.05
CA GLN A 194 -9.21 0.99 -21.85
C GLN A 194 -10.45 1.24 -20.98
N GLU A 195 -10.50 0.67 -19.76
CA GLU A 195 -11.70 0.67 -18.92
C GLU A 195 -11.70 1.73 -17.81
N TYR A 196 -10.50 2.21 -17.43
CA TYR A 196 -10.35 3.11 -16.30
C TYR A 196 -9.62 4.40 -16.68
N PRO A 197 -10.12 5.56 -16.22
CA PRO A 197 -9.41 6.83 -16.42
C PRO A 197 -8.03 6.81 -15.75
N PRO A 198 -7.06 7.57 -16.28
CA PRO A 198 -5.74 7.72 -15.65
C PRO A 198 -5.85 8.14 -14.18
N GLY A 199 -5.13 7.44 -13.30
CA GLY A 199 -5.10 7.72 -11.87
C GLY A 199 -6.27 7.15 -11.06
N GLU A 200 -7.25 6.47 -11.69
CA GLU A 200 -8.26 5.68 -10.95
C GLU A 200 -7.73 4.28 -10.66
N VAL A 201 -7.34 3.56 -11.71
CA VAL A 201 -6.68 2.27 -11.63
C VAL A 201 -5.46 2.27 -12.53
N SER A 202 -4.33 1.85 -12.00
CA SER A 202 -3.08 1.61 -12.73
C SER A 202 -2.59 0.18 -12.47
N VAL A 203 -1.64 -0.29 -13.29
CA VAL A 203 -1.06 -1.63 -13.16
C VAL A 203 0.45 -1.51 -13.02
N GLY A 204 0.98 -2.10 -11.96
CA GLY A 204 2.40 -2.30 -11.70
C GLY A 204 2.78 -3.78 -11.75
N ALA A 205 4.06 -4.07 -11.67
CA ALA A 205 4.63 -5.40 -11.57
C ALA A 205 4.99 -5.74 -10.12
N ALA A 206 4.92 -7.02 -9.76
CA ALA A 206 5.55 -7.51 -8.55
C ALA A 206 6.23 -8.86 -8.79
N LEU A 207 7.36 -9.08 -8.12
CA LEU A 207 7.91 -10.40 -7.88
C LEU A 207 7.50 -10.80 -6.46
N HIS A 208 6.86 -11.96 -6.29
CA HIS A 208 6.37 -12.29 -4.93
C HIS A 208 7.50 -12.20 -3.90
N SER A 209 8.62 -12.84 -4.20
CA SER A 209 9.87 -12.81 -3.42
C SER A 209 10.94 -13.56 -4.22
N VAL A 210 12.20 -13.47 -3.82
CA VAL A 210 13.27 -14.28 -4.43
C VAL A 210 13.08 -15.80 -4.21
N ARG A 211 12.29 -16.19 -3.21
CA ARG A 211 11.89 -17.61 -2.99
C ARG A 211 10.91 -18.11 -4.04
N ALA A 212 10.05 -17.23 -4.52
CA ALA A 212 8.91 -17.57 -5.36
C ALA A 212 9.16 -17.32 -6.86
N VAL A 213 10.27 -16.70 -7.22
CA VAL A 213 10.72 -16.51 -8.61
C VAL A 213 12.08 -17.17 -8.75
N PRO A 214 12.19 -18.29 -9.50
CA PRO A 214 13.46 -18.98 -9.71
C PRO A 214 14.52 -18.06 -10.31
N VAL A 215 15.79 -18.24 -9.90
CA VAL A 215 16.91 -17.38 -10.32
C VAL A 215 16.96 -17.23 -11.85
N GLN A 216 16.73 -18.33 -12.59
CA GLN A 216 16.73 -18.35 -14.05
C GLN A 216 15.62 -17.50 -14.69
N ALA A 217 14.56 -17.21 -13.92
CA ALA A 217 13.44 -16.38 -14.37
C ALA A 217 13.65 -14.90 -14.08
N LEU A 218 14.60 -14.53 -13.20
CA LEU A 218 14.85 -13.14 -12.81
C LEU A 218 15.31 -12.27 -13.99
N ASP A 219 16.19 -12.77 -14.85
CA ASP A 219 16.66 -12.03 -16.03
C ASP A 219 15.53 -11.77 -17.02
N VAL A 220 14.66 -12.77 -17.24
CA VAL A 220 13.48 -12.63 -18.10
C VAL A 220 12.51 -11.60 -17.52
N ALA A 221 12.25 -11.69 -16.21
CA ALA A 221 11.39 -10.75 -15.52
C ALA A 221 11.96 -9.31 -15.57
N ALA A 222 13.26 -9.14 -15.29
CA ALA A 222 13.94 -7.86 -15.33
C ALA A 222 13.88 -7.21 -16.71
N ALA A 223 14.20 -7.96 -17.76
CA ALA A 223 14.14 -7.49 -19.15
C ALA A 223 12.71 -7.12 -19.57
N GLY A 224 11.73 -7.96 -19.22
CA GLY A 224 10.32 -7.74 -19.54
C GLY A 224 9.76 -6.52 -18.82
N ILE A 225 10.04 -6.36 -17.52
CA ILE A 225 9.62 -5.18 -16.73
C ILE A 225 10.26 -3.91 -17.29
N ALA A 226 11.54 -3.96 -17.66
CA ALA A 226 12.24 -2.82 -18.28
C ALA A 226 11.59 -2.38 -19.60
N ALA A 227 11.08 -3.32 -20.40
CA ALA A 227 10.39 -3.03 -21.65
C ALA A 227 9.06 -2.26 -21.46
N PHE A 228 8.43 -2.33 -20.29
CA PHE A 228 7.24 -1.52 -19.98
C PHE A 228 7.55 -0.05 -19.65
N GLY A 229 8.81 0.32 -19.53
CA GLY A 229 9.28 1.68 -19.28
C GLY A 229 9.71 1.94 -17.84
N ALA A 230 10.50 2.99 -17.67
CA ALA A 230 11.14 3.35 -16.38
C ALA A 230 10.14 3.73 -15.27
N ALA A 231 8.91 4.14 -15.65
CA ALA A 231 7.88 4.55 -14.69
C ALA A 231 7.05 3.38 -14.13
N MET A 232 7.29 2.13 -14.60
CA MET A 232 6.55 0.96 -14.11
C MET A 232 6.93 0.65 -12.66
N PRO A 233 6.01 0.71 -11.70
CA PRO A 233 6.29 0.26 -10.33
C PRO A 233 6.67 -1.21 -10.31
N LEU A 234 7.67 -1.56 -9.48
CA LEU A 234 8.09 -2.93 -9.22
C LEU A 234 8.13 -3.16 -7.72
N HIS A 235 7.39 -4.14 -7.22
CA HIS A 235 7.38 -4.49 -5.81
C HIS A 235 7.93 -5.90 -5.57
N VAL A 236 8.48 -6.14 -4.39
CA VAL A 236 8.95 -7.45 -3.95
C VAL A 236 8.91 -7.55 -2.43
N HIS A 237 8.44 -8.67 -1.87
CA HIS A 237 8.71 -8.98 -0.46
C HIS A 237 10.19 -9.32 -0.33
N LEU A 238 10.89 -8.66 0.59
CA LEU A 238 12.33 -8.75 0.70
C LEU A 238 12.77 -8.94 2.16
N SER A 239 13.47 -10.03 2.42
CA SER A 239 14.12 -10.29 3.72
C SER A 239 13.17 -10.13 4.91
N GLU A 240 11.91 -10.55 4.74
CA GLU A 240 10.87 -10.49 5.78
C GLU A 240 11.21 -11.40 6.97
N GLN A 241 11.68 -12.63 6.67
CA GLN A 241 12.01 -13.66 7.65
C GLN A 241 13.48 -14.07 7.54
N PRO A 242 14.18 -14.35 8.66
CA PRO A 242 15.56 -14.85 8.65
C PRO A 242 15.73 -16.08 7.75
N ALA A 243 14.75 -17.00 7.78
CA ALA A 243 14.77 -18.21 6.97
C ALA A 243 14.81 -17.97 5.45
N GLU A 244 14.28 -16.83 4.98
CA GLU A 244 14.41 -16.44 3.57
C GLU A 244 15.85 -16.12 3.22
N ASN A 245 16.53 -15.33 4.06
CA ASN A 245 17.93 -14.95 3.86
C ASN A 245 18.85 -16.19 3.92
N GLU A 246 18.64 -17.06 4.90
CA GLU A 246 19.42 -18.31 5.05
C GLU A 246 19.26 -19.22 3.83
N ALA A 247 18.03 -19.40 3.34
CA ALA A 247 17.76 -20.24 2.17
C ALA A 247 18.32 -19.61 0.87
N CYS A 248 18.21 -18.29 0.71
CA CYS A 248 18.76 -17.57 -0.44
C CYS A 248 20.29 -17.69 -0.47
N LEU A 249 20.94 -17.44 0.64
CA LEU A 249 22.39 -17.53 0.77
C LEU A 249 22.89 -18.96 0.51
N ALA A 250 22.20 -19.97 1.03
CA ALA A 250 22.56 -21.38 0.83
C ALA A 250 22.44 -21.82 -0.62
N GLU A 251 21.42 -21.35 -1.35
CA GLU A 251 21.14 -21.73 -2.72
C GLU A 251 21.98 -20.93 -3.73
N THR A 252 22.19 -19.64 -3.49
CA THR A 252 22.75 -18.71 -4.51
C THR A 252 24.10 -18.13 -4.12
N GLY A 253 24.47 -18.15 -2.85
CA GLY A 253 25.64 -17.43 -2.32
C GLY A 253 25.42 -15.94 -2.10
N PHE A 254 24.21 -15.41 -2.33
CA PHE A 254 23.84 -14.01 -2.20
C PHE A 254 22.74 -13.82 -1.16
N THR A 255 22.68 -12.62 -0.55
CA THR A 255 21.47 -12.18 0.17
C THR A 255 20.34 -11.93 -0.84
N PRO A 256 19.07 -11.86 -0.40
CA PRO A 256 17.97 -11.48 -1.29
C PRO A 256 18.21 -10.16 -2.03
N THR A 257 18.76 -9.15 -1.35
CA THR A 257 19.09 -7.85 -1.97
C THR A 257 20.21 -7.94 -2.99
N GLU A 258 21.30 -8.63 -2.66
CA GLU A 258 22.42 -8.87 -3.58
C GLU A 258 21.98 -9.64 -4.82
N LEU A 259 21.11 -10.65 -4.66
CA LEU A 259 20.54 -11.40 -5.78
C LEU A 259 19.72 -10.50 -6.72
N LEU A 260 18.87 -9.61 -6.18
CA LEU A 260 18.15 -8.64 -7.01
C LEU A 260 19.09 -7.65 -7.70
N ALA A 261 20.20 -7.27 -7.06
CA ALA A 261 21.23 -6.40 -7.65
C ALA A 261 21.92 -7.06 -8.85
N GLU A 262 22.33 -8.34 -8.71
CA GLU A 262 22.96 -9.11 -9.77
C GLU A 262 22.09 -9.20 -11.03
N HIS A 263 20.77 -9.29 -10.85
CA HIS A 263 19.80 -9.36 -11.96
C HIS A 263 19.27 -7.97 -12.42
N GLY A 264 19.88 -6.85 -11.98
CA GLY A 264 19.53 -5.50 -12.43
C GLY A 264 18.12 -5.03 -12.02
N LEU A 265 17.57 -5.59 -10.93
CA LEU A 265 16.24 -5.29 -10.42
C LEU A 265 16.23 -4.15 -9.40
N LEU A 266 17.40 -3.73 -8.88
CA LEU A 266 17.48 -2.55 -8.02
C LEU A 266 17.38 -1.26 -8.83
N GLY A 267 16.72 -0.27 -8.24
CA GLY A 267 16.55 1.06 -8.84
C GLY A 267 15.41 1.83 -8.22
N PRO A 268 15.17 3.09 -8.64
CA PRO A 268 14.18 3.97 -8.02
C PRO A 268 12.72 3.51 -8.22
N ARG A 269 12.45 2.58 -9.14
CA ARG A 269 11.13 1.97 -9.33
C ARG A 269 10.85 0.80 -8.38
N LEU A 270 11.89 0.28 -7.70
CA LEU A 270 11.75 -0.84 -6.79
C LEU A 270 11.16 -0.39 -5.46
N SER A 271 10.13 -1.09 -5.03
CA SER A 271 9.59 -1.03 -3.67
C SER A 271 9.87 -2.37 -2.98
N ALA A 272 10.81 -2.35 -2.03
CA ALA A 272 11.14 -3.49 -1.19
C ALA A 272 10.20 -3.49 0.04
N VAL A 273 9.35 -4.52 0.13
CA VAL A 273 8.38 -4.64 1.23
C VAL A 273 9.05 -5.34 2.40
N HIS A 274 8.79 -4.84 3.61
CA HIS A 274 9.39 -5.21 4.89
C HIS A 274 10.87 -4.83 5.02
N ALA A 275 11.76 -5.49 4.27
CA ALA A 275 13.20 -5.26 4.36
C ALA A 275 13.71 -5.31 5.82
N THR A 276 13.22 -6.31 6.58
CA THR A 276 13.40 -6.40 8.03
C THR A 276 14.79 -6.88 8.42
N HIS A 277 15.26 -7.95 7.76
CA HIS A 277 16.51 -8.65 8.12
C HIS A 277 17.62 -8.37 7.11
N LEU A 278 18.14 -7.15 7.11
CA LEU A 278 19.15 -6.68 6.17
C LEU A 278 20.56 -6.69 6.76
N THR A 279 21.54 -7.01 5.94
CA THR A 279 22.96 -6.73 6.22
C THR A 279 23.26 -5.25 6.00
N ARG A 280 24.42 -4.80 6.44
CA ARG A 280 24.90 -3.45 6.14
C ARG A 280 25.03 -3.22 4.63
N THR A 281 25.54 -4.21 3.89
CA THR A 281 25.66 -4.14 2.42
C THR A 281 24.30 -3.99 1.76
N ASP A 282 23.28 -4.73 2.20
CA ASP A 282 21.91 -4.62 1.68
C ASP A 282 21.36 -3.20 1.84
N ILE A 283 21.56 -2.59 3.03
CA ILE A 283 21.14 -1.21 3.29
C ILE A 283 21.85 -0.21 2.35
N GLU A 284 23.13 -0.37 2.16
CA GLU A 284 23.95 0.48 1.27
C GLU A 284 23.49 0.32 -0.20
N LEU A 285 23.20 -0.91 -0.66
CA LEU A 285 22.69 -1.21 -2.01
C LEU A 285 21.32 -0.59 -2.26
N LEU A 286 20.36 -0.80 -1.35
CA LEU A 286 19.00 -0.25 -1.46
C LEU A 286 19.01 1.28 -1.43
N GLY A 287 19.83 1.88 -0.57
CA GLY A 287 20.01 3.33 -0.50
C GLY A 287 20.61 3.92 -1.77
N ALA A 288 21.69 3.32 -2.28
CA ALA A 288 22.35 3.75 -3.53
C ALA A 288 21.41 3.62 -4.75
N ALA A 289 20.51 2.63 -4.73
CA ALA A 289 19.49 2.44 -5.75
C ALA A 289 18.34 3.44 -5.64
N SER A 290 18.26 4.24 -4.58
CA SER A 290 17.11 5.12 -4.27
C SER A 290 15.79 4.34 -4.24
N ALA A 291 15.83 3.08 -3.78
CA ALA A 291 14.66 2.23 -3.67
C ALA A 291 13.66 2.77 -2.65
N THR A 292 12.38 2.44 -2.82
CA THR A 292 11.37 2.68 -1.78
C THR A 292 11.30 1.46 -0.86
N ILE A 293 11.29 1.69 0.44
CA ILE A 293 11.12 0.65 1.45
C ILE A 293 9.73 0.78 2.04
N VAL A 294 8.93 -0.24 1.89
CA VAL A 294 7.55 -0.25 2.39
C VAL A 294 7.52 -1.00 3.72
N MET A 295 7.47 -0.24 4.80
CA MET A 295 7.32 -0.78 6.15
C MET A 295 5.85 -1.07 6.44
N CYS A 296 5.56 -2.18 7.09
CA CYS A 296 4.23 -2.60 7.50
C CYS A 296 4.20 -2.86 9.02
N PRO A 297 4.39 -1.81 9.85
CA PRO A 297 4.71 -1.97 11.27
C PRO A 297 3.72 -2.80 12.07
N SER A 298 2.42 -2.70 11.76
CA SER A 298 1.40 -3.50 12.46
C SER A 298 1.47 -4.97 12.09
N THR A 299 1.76 -5.30 10.83
CA THR A 299 1.96 -6.69 10.37
C THR A 299 3.22 -7.29 10.95
N GLU A 300 4.33 -6.57 10.86
CA GLU A 300 5.65 -6.99 11.35
C GLU A 300 5.60 -7.28 12.87
N ALA A 301 4.82 -6.47 13.61
CA ALA A 301 4.57 -6.71 15.02
C ALA A 301 3.67 -7.94 15.26
N ASP A 302 2.62 -8.12 14.48
CA ASP A 302 1.63 -9.20 14.63
C ASP A 302 2.22 -10.58 14.27
N LEU A 303 3.04 -10.65 13.22
CA LEU A 303 3.73 -11.86 12.78
C LEU A 303 5.01 -12.14 13.54
N GLY A 304 5.52 -11.17 14.30
CA GLY A 304 6.76 -11.29 15.04
C GLY A 304 8.00 -11.27 14.15
N ASP A 305 7.92 -10.56 13.00
CA ASP A 305 9.01 -10.47 12.02
C ASP A 305 10.22 -9.69 12.56
N GLY A 306 9.98 -8.77 13.46
CA GLY A 306 11.00 -7.90 14.03
C GLY A 306 10.81 -6.43 13.67
N ILE A 307 11.84 -5.62 13.92
CA ILE A 307 11.85 -4.20 13.61
C ILE A 307 12.90 -3.95 12.54
N GLY A 308 12.45 -3.62 11.32
CA GLY A 308 13.33 -3.31 10.20
C GLY A 308 14.13 -2.02 10.42
N PRO A 309 15.31 -1.86 9.75
CA PRO A 309 16.23 -0.75 9.96
C PRO A 309 15.83 0.51 9.17
N ALA A 310 14.57 0.96 9.29
CA ALA A 310 13.99 2.03 8.47
C ALA A 310 14.80 3.33 8.51
N HIS A 311 15.27 3.73 9.69
CA HIS A 311 16.09 4.94 9.83
C HIS A 311 17.44 4.79 9.13
N ALA A 312 18.09 3.63 9.19
CA ALA A 312 19.37 3.40 8.51
C ALA A 312 19.19 3.39 6.99
N LEU A 313 18.13 2.78 6.48
CA LEU A 313 17.75 2.77 5.07
C LEU A 313 17.52 4.18 4.54
N ARG A 314 16.75 5.00 5.28
CA ARG A 314 16.55 6.41 4.93
C ARG A 314 17.87 7.19 4.93
N ALA A 315 18.72 6.98 5.92
CA ALA A 315 20.04 7.63 6.00
C ALA A 315 20.97 7.22 4.85
N ALA A 316 20.80 6.02 4.29
CA ALA A 316 21.52 5.54 3.12
C ALA A 316 20.96 6.08 1.78
N GLY A 317 19.78 6.74 1.79
CA GLY A 317 19.18 7.36 0.60
C GLY A 317 17.90 6.68 0.10
N ALA A 318 17.41 5.66 0.78
CA ALA A 318 16.13 5.03 0.44
C ALA A 318 14.93 5.92 0.85
N THR A 319 13.83 5.82 0.12
CA THR A 319 12.54 6.42 0.49
C THR A 319 11.79 5.47 1.42
N ILE A 320 11.16 5.99 2.48
CA ILE A 320 10.32 5.18 3.38
C ILE A 320 8.85 5.42 3.04
N ALA A 321 8.11 4.32 2.88
CA ALA A 321 6.67 4.27 2.69
C ALA A 321 6.01 3.36 3.74
N LEU A 322 4.69 3.45 3.87
CA LEU A 322 3.90 2.62 4.79
C LEU A 322 2.89 1.76 4.03
N GLY A 323 2.71 0.53 4.49
CA GLY A 323 1.71 -0.41 4.02
C GLY A 323 0.88 -0.98 5.17
N SER A 324 -0.31 -1.51 4.87
CA SER A 324 -1.16 -2.21 5.86
C SER A 324 -1.09 -3.73 5.75
N ASP A 325 -0.50 -4.24 4.71
CA ASP A 325 -0.20 -5.63 4.37
C ASP A 325 -1.34 -6.61 4.72
N GLN A 326 -1.26 -7.35 5.84
CA GLN A 326 -2.30 -8.31 6.24
C GLN A 326 -3.53 -7.68 6.91
N HIS A 327 -3.57 -6.36 7.02
CA HIS A 327 -4.70 -5.63 7.59
C HIS A 327 -5.04 -5.98 9.05
N VAL A 328 -4.05 -6.15 9.89
CA VAL A 328 -4.23 -6.24 11.35
C VAL A 328 -5.01 -5.02 11.82
N LEU A 329 -4.59 -3.87 11.31
CA LEU A 329 -5.35 -2.63 11.38
C LEU A 329 -5.24 -1.87 10.04
N LEU A 330 -6.17 -0.93 9.82
CA LEU A 330 -6.17 -0.06 8.63
C LEU A 330 -6.21 1.39 9.11
N ASP A 331 -5.06 1.91 9.55
CA ASP A 331 -4.96 3.25 10.13
C ASP A 331 -3.60 3.88 9.78
N PRO A 332 -3.55 4.81 8.79
CA PRO A 332 -2.30 5.44 8.36
C PRO A 332 -1.55 6.15 9.49
N LEU A 333 -2.29 6.76 10.42
CA LEU A 333 -1.70 7.53 11.52
C LEU A 333 -1.07 6.60 12.58
N VAL A 334 -1.70 5.44 12.80
CA VAL A 334 -1.16 4.43 13.72
C VAL A 334 0.04 3.74 13.09
N GLU A 335 0.01 3.36 11.80
CA GLU A 335 1.17 2.80 11.11
C GLU A 335 2.38 3.75 11.17
N ALA A 336 2.18 5.03 10.87
CA ALA A 336 3.24 6.04 10.96
C ALA A 336 3.82 6.15 12.38
N ARG A 337 2.96 6.13 13.40
CA ARG A 337 3.39 6.16 14.79
C ARG A 337 4.13 4.89 15.20
N MET A 338 3.68 3.70 14.75
CA MET A 338 4.32 2.44 15.03
C MET A 338 5.73 2.35 14.39
N LEU A 339 5.93 2.94 13.21
CA LEU A 339 7.27 3.05 12.60
C LEU A 339 8.25 3.77 13.54
N GLU A 340 7.90 4.94 14.05
CA GLU A 340 8.77 5.68 15.00
C GLU A 340 8.92 4.94 16.33
N GLN A 341 7.84 4.33 16.85
CA GLN A 341 7.89 3.60 18.12
C GLN A 341 8.75 2.33 18.02
N GLY A 342 8.69 1.62 16.90
CA GLY A 342 9.56 0.47 16.62
C GLY A 342 11.03 0.88 16.61
N GLU A 343 11.37 1.92 15.88
CA GLU A 343 12.73 2.47 15.83
C GLU A 343 13.24 2.96 17.22
N ARG A 344 12.36 3.54 18.05
CA ARG A 344 12.70 3.89 19.44
C ARG A 344 13.05 2.67 20.26
N LEU A 345 12.25 1.61 20.15
CA LEU A 345 12.47 0.37 20.88
C LEU A 345 13.77 -0.31 20.44
N ALA A 346 14.02 -0.39 19.14
CA ALA A 346 15.24 -1.01 18.60
C ALA A 346 16.51 -0.22 18.95
N SER A 347 16.46 1.11 18.90
CA SER A 347 17.65 1.96 19.09
C SER A 347 17.85 2.49 20.51
N GLY A 348 16.82 2.44 21.38
CA GLY A 348 16.82 3.10 22.69
C GLY A 348 16.82 4.65 22.60
N ARG A 349 16.52 5.24 21.44
CA ARG A 349 16.57 6.69 21.17
C ARG A 349 15.24 7.20 20.65
N ARG A 350 14.84 8.41 21.10
CA ARG A 350 13.66 9.13 20.59
C ARG A 350 14.00 9.96 19.36
N GLY A 351 12.97 10.30 18.56
CA GLY A 351 13.10 11.22 17.43
C GLY A 351 13.91 10.62 16.29
N ARG A 352 13.69 9.34 16.01
CA ARG A 352 14.28 8.69 14.83
C ARG A 352 13.63 9.21 13.55
N PHE A 353 12.31 9.42 13.61
CA PHE A 353 11.54 10.14 12.61
C PHE A 353 10.85 11.34 13.25
N SER A 354 10.95 12.49 12.61
CA SER A 354 10.16 13.68 12.96
C SER A 354 8.70 13.50 12.51
N PRO A 355 7.74 14.26 13.07
CA PRO A 355 6.36 14.25 12.58
C PRO A 355 6.23 14.48 11.07
N ALA A 356 7.03 15.39 10.50
CA ALA A 356 7.04 15.66 9.06
C ALA A 356 7.51 14.44 8.24
N GLU A 357 8.54 13.72 8.71
CA GLU A 357 9.01 12.50 8.06
C GLU A 357 8.00 11.36 8.17
N LEU A 358 7.23 11.28 9.26
CA LEU A 358 6.13 10.32 9.41
C LEU A 358 4.96 10.63 8.46
N VAL A 359 4.59 11.91 8.33
CA VAL A 359 3.61 12.33 7.32
C VAL A 359 4.12 12.02 5.92
N ALA A 360 5.39 12.28 5.63
CA ALA A 360 5.99 11.95 4.33
C ALA A 360 5.95 10.43 4.05
N ALA A 361 6.26 9.58 5.03
CA ALA A 361 6.18 8.12 4.87
C ALA A 361 4.74 7.65 4.61
N MET A 362 3.75 8.28 5.24
CA MET A 362 2.32 7.99 5.07
C MET A 362 1.77 8.48 3.71
N THR A 363 2.43 9.43 3.05
CA THR A 363 1.91 10.15 1.87
C THR A 363 2.85 10.06 0.67
N ILE A 364 3.83 10.95 0.53
CA ILE A 364 4.74 11.02 -0.63
C ILE A 364 5.64 9.79 -0.78
N GLY A 365 5.99 9.13 0.32
CA GLY A 365 6.71 7.86 0.26
C GLY A 365 5.91 6.78 -0.46
N GLY A 366 4.62 6.65 -0.12
CA GLY A 366 3.70 5.76 -0.82
C GLY A 366 3.46 6.18 -2.28
N ALA A 367 3.43 7.48 -2.57
CA ALA A 367 3.33 8.00 -3.93
C ALA A 367 4.51 7.54 -4.81
N ALA A 368 5.74 7.60 -4.28
CA ALA A 368 6.92 7.09 -4.95
C ALA A 368 6.81 5.58 -5.28
N SER A 369 6.22 4.80 -4.35
CA SER A 369 5.99 3.37 -4.50
C SER A 369 4.94 3.02 -5.56
N THR A 370 3.89 3.83 -5.69
CA THR A 370 2.77 3.58 -6.62
C THR A 370 2.95 4.22 -7.99
N GLY A 371 3.87 5.17 -8.13
CA GLY A 371 4.06 5.97 -9.33
C GLY A 371 2.91 6.95 -9.62
N LEU A 372 2.08 7.26 -8.62
CA LEU A 372 0.96 8.19 -8.72
C LEU A 372 1.36 9.61 -8.27
N GLU A 373 0.78 10.62 -8.88
CA GLU A 373 0.93 12.03 -8.48
C GLU A 373 -0.04 12.39 -7.35
N VAL A 374 0.18 11.80 -6.16
CA VAL A 374 -0.64 11.91 -4.94
C VAL A 374 0.23 12.23 -3.72
N GLY A 375 -0.38 12.37 -2.55
CA GLY A 375 0.34 12.49 -1.27
C GLY A 375 0.85 13.90 -0.97
N GLU A 376 0.50 14.90 -1.79
CA GLU A 376 0.84 16.31 -1.58
C GLU A 376 -0.32 17.21 -1.98
N ILE A 377 -0.46 18.34 -1.29
CA ILE A 377 -1.38 19.41 -1.67
C ILE A 377 -0.59 20.41 -2.53
N ARG A 378 -0.38 20.08 -3.81
CA ARG A 378 0.35 20.92 -4.77
C ARG A 378 -0.32 20.92 -6.14
N VAL A 379 -0.10 21.98 -6.91
CA VAL A 379 -0.60 22.08 -8.29
C VAL A 379 -0.14 20.90 -9.13
N GLY A 380 -1.06 20.29 -9.86
CA GLY A 380 -0.86 19.12 -10.72
C GLY A 380 -1.05 17.77 -10.01
N ALA A 381 -0.88 17.67 -8.69
CA ALA A 381 -1.21 16.45 -7.95
C ALA A 381 -2.73 16.18 -7.93
N PHE A 382 -3.13 14.94 -7.73
CA PHE A 382 -4.54 14.65 -7.45
C PHE A 382 -4.99 15.29 -6.13
N CYS A 383 -6.20 15.84 -6.13
CA CYS A 383 -6.79 16.51 -4.99
C CYS A 383 -7.36 15.48 -4.00
N ASP A 384 -6.46 14.82 -3.27
CA ASP A 384 -6.75 13.80 -2.28
C ASP A 384 -6.41 14.37 -0.90
N LEU A 385 -7.44 14.52 -0.04
CA LEU A 385 -7.35 15.25 1.22
C LEU A 385 -8.00 14.44 2.35
N ILE A 386 -7.45 14.56 3.55
CA ILE A 386 -8.08 14.08 4.79
C ILE A 386 -8.18 15.22 5.80
N ALA A 387 -9.31 15.33 6.46
CA ALA A 387 -9.54 16.29 7.54
C ALA A 387 -9.49 15.56 8.89
N ILE A 388 -8.61 15.99 9.77
CA ILE A 388 -8.37 15.37 11.09
C ILE A 388 -8.91 16.30 12.18
N ASP A 389 -9.65 15.74 13.14
CA ASP A 389 -10.17 16.44 14.31
C ASP A 389 -9.04 16.77 15.30
N PRO A 390 -8.71 18.04 15.54
CA PRO A 390 -7.70 18.43 16.52
C PRO A 390 -8.25 18.52 17.95
N ASP A 391 -9.57 18.42 18.12
CA ASP A 391 -10.27 18.71 19.38
C ASP A 391 -10.92 17.47 20.02
N SER A 392 -10.66 16.27 19.46
CA SER A 392 -11.14 15.00 20.04
C SER A 392 -10.44 14.71 21.39
N LEU A 393 -10.94 13.74 22.16
CA LEU A 393 -10.30 13.30 23.41
C LEU A 393 -8.85 12.78 23.19
N ARG A 394 -8.51 12.35 21.98
CA ARG A 394 -7.16 11.85 21.65
C ARG A 394 -6.20 12.95 21.22
N THR A 395 -6.72 13.98 20.58
CA THR A 395 -5.94 15.02 19.91
C THR A 395 -5.92 16.35 20.65
N ALA A 396 -6.91 16.61 21.52
CA ALA A 396 -7.04 17.88 22.25
C ALA A 396 -5.75 18.25 23.00
N GLY A 397 -5.23 19.45 22.72
CA GLY A 397 -3.97 19.94 23.25
C GLY A 397 -2.72 19.50 22.51
N SER A 398 -2.85 18.71 21.42
CA SER A 398 -1.75 18.43 20.52
C SER A 398 -1.45 19.63 19.61
N GLU A 399 -0.21 19.82 19.24
CA GLU A 399 0.15 20.73 18.16
C GLU A 399 -0.32 20.16 16.82
N ASP A 400 -0.88 20.98 15.94
CA ASP A 400 -1.40 20.55 14.65
C ASP A 400 -0.37 19.80 13.79
N ALA A 401 0.88 20.25 13.79
CA ALA A 401 1.98 19.61 13.08
C ALA A 401 2.37 18.23 13.66
N GLN A 402 1.84 17.87 14.83
CA GLN A 402 2.14 16.62 15.52
C GLN A 402 0.93 15.70 15.66
N LEU A 403 -0.20 15.99 14.98
CA LEU A 403 -1.41 15.14 15.02
C LEU A 403 -1.14 13.69 14.60
N VAL A 404 -0.17 13.42 13.73
CA VAL A 404 0.29 12.07 13.39
C VAL A 404 0.72 11.25 14.61
N MET A 405 1.13 11.92 15.70
CA MET A 405 1.56 11.27 16.94
C MET A 405 0.42 10.99 17.93
N SER A 406 -0.76 11.59 17.76
CA SER A 406 -1.89 11.47 18.71
C SER A 406 -3.18 10.98 18.06
N ALA A 407 -3.45 11.38 16.82
CA ALA A 407 -4.68 11.03 16.13
C ALA A 407 -4.71 9.56 15.67
N THR A 408 -5.89 9.06 15.39
CA THR A 408 -6.17 7.75 14.81
C THR A 408 -7.21 7.90 13.70
N SER A 409 -7.54 6.83 12.98
CA SER A 409 -8.63 6.81 12.01
C SER A 409 -9.98 7.25 12.59
N ALA A 410 -10.20 7.13 13.90
CA ALA A 410 -11.40 7.63 14.57
C ALA A 410 -11.49 9.17 14.64
N ASP A 411 -10.38 9.87 14.35
CA ASP A 411 -10.30 11.32 14.30
C ASP A 411 -10.40 11.86 12.86
N VAL A 412 -10.54 10.99 11.87
CA VAL A 412 -10.75 11.39 10.48
C VAL A 412 -12.21 11.80 10.28
N LEU A 413 -12.42 13.09 10.04
CA LEU A 413 -13.75 13.70 9.88
C LEU A 413 -14.27 13.60 8.46
N GLU A 414 -13.39 13.82 7.48
CA GLU A 414 -13.75 13.83 6.06
C GLU A 414 -12.58 13.35 5.21
N VAL A 415 -12.90 12.62 4.13
CA VAL A 415 -11.95 12.14 3.12
C VAL A 415 -12.42 12.54 1.74
N VAL A 416 -11.52 13.19 1.00
CA VAL A 416 -11.71 13.62 -0.39
C VAL A 416 -10.74 12.84 -1.28
N VAL A 417 -11.22 12.28 -2.39
CA VAL A 417 -10.41 11.63 -3.41
C VAL A 417 -10.75 12.22 -4.77
N GLY A 418 -9.77 12.80 -5.44
CA GLY A 418 -9.97 13.46 -6.73
C GLY A 418 -10.96 14.62 -6.67
N GLY A 419 -10.94 15.41 -5.59
CA GLY A 419 -11.86 16.53 -5.38
C GLY A 419 -13.31 16.11 -5.07
N VAL A 420 -13.57 14.82 -4.83
CA VAL A 420 -14.88 14.28 -4.46
C VAL A 420 -14.85 13.75 -3.05
N THR A 421 -15.74 14.23 -2.18
CA THR A 421 -15.89 13.66 -0.84
C THR A 421 -16.36 12.23 -0.92
N ARG A 422 -15.58 11.33 -0.34
CA ARG A 422 -15.90 9.89 -0.27
C ARG A 422 -16.48 9.49 1.06
N VAL A 423 -15.95 10.03 2.14
CA VAL A 423 -16.45 9.78 3.50
C VAL A 423 -16.59 11.10 4.25
N ALA A 424 -17.71 11.27 4.93
CA ALA A 424 -17.94 12.37 5.87
C ALA A 424 -18.89 11.90 6.99
N ASN A 425 -18.60 12.27 8.25
CA ASN A 425 -19.45 11.97 9.40
C ASN A 425 -19.79 10.47 9.53
N GLY A 426 -18.86 9.57 9.25
CA GLY A 426 -19.08 8.11 9.34
C GLY A 426 -19.96 7.52 8.24
N VAL A 427 -20.21 8.27 7.15
CA VAL A 427 -21.00 7.84 5.99
C VAL A 427 -20.15 7.87 4.73
N HIS A 428 -20.06 6.74 4.05
CA HIS A 428 -19.44 6.65 2.73
C HIS A 428 -20.45 7.11 1.65
N ALA A 429 -20.04 7.98 0.75
CA ALA A 429 -20.94 8.65 -0.22
C ALA A 429 -21.71 7.68 -1.13
N VAL A 430 -21.12 6.52 -1.45
CA VAL A 430 -21.73 5.50 -2.33
C VAL A 430 -22.28 4.32 -1.53
N LEU A 431 -21.52 3.83 -0.54
CA LEU A 431 -21.84 2.60 0.20
C LEU A 431 -22.72 2.84 1.44
N GLY A 432 -23.00 4.11 1.77
CA GLY A 432 -23.82 4.48 2.91
C GLY A 432 -23.08 4.37 4.25
N PRO A 433 -23.81 4.17 5.37
CA PRO A 433 -23.18 4.13 6.70
C PRO A 433 -22.11 3.04 6.82
N LEU A 434 -20.95 3.35 7.42
CA LEU A 434 -19.84 2.41 7.60
C LEU A 434 -20.22 1.16 8.41
N SER A 435 -21.28 1.23 9.22
CA SER A 435 -21.87 0.04 9.86
C SER A 435 -22.40 -0.99 8.85
N GLY A 436 -22.79 -0.56 7.63
CA GLY A 436 -23.15 -1.44 6.51
C GLY A 436 -21.93 -2.18 5.95
N VAL A 437 -20.82 -1.46 5.77
CA VAL A 437 -19.54 -2.04 5.37
C VAL A 437 -19.07 -3.08 6.38
N ALA A 438 -19.15 -2.79 7.69
CA ALA A 438 -18.81 -3.73 8.75
C ALA A 438 -19.67 -5.02 8.69
N ARG A 439 -20.98 -4.91 8.41
CA ARG A 439 -21.84 -6.10 8.23
C ARG A 439 -21.43 -6.94 7.01
N THR A 440 -21.03 -6.30 5.93
CA THR A 440 -20.51 -7.02 4.75
C THR A 440 -19.26 -7.81 5.10
N LEU A 441 -18.26 -7.19 5.75
CA LEU A 441 -17.05 -7.87 6.22
C LEU A 441 -17.38 -9.05 7.13
N ALA A 442 -18.28 -8.88 8.10
CA ALA A 442 -18.71 -9.94 8.99
C ALA A 442 -19.40 -11.11 8.24
N SER A 443 -20.12 -10.84 7.14
CA SER A 443 -20.81 -11.85 6.35
C SER A 443 -19.88 -12.69 5.46
N VAL A 444 -18.79 -12.10 4.98
CA VAL A 444 -17.84 -12.78 4.09
C VAL A 444 -16.72 -13.52 4.85
N ALA A 445 -16.50 -13.15 6.12
CA ALA A 445 -15.54 -13.81 6.99
C ALA A 445 -16.06 -15.12 7.63
N ARG A 446 -17.35 -15.44 7.46
CA ARG A 446 -18.02 -16.70 7.92
C ARG A 446 -18.05 -17.73 6.80
#